data_4c956044eeadeef6a168752bf68ea995
#
_entry.id   4c956044eeadeef6a168752bf68ea995
#
_cell.length_a   1.000
_cell.length_b   1.000
_cell.length_c   1.000
_cell.angle_alpha   90.00
_cell.angle_beta   90.00
_cell.angle_gamma   90.00
#
_symmetry.space_group_name_H-M   'P 1'
#
loop_
_entity.id
_entity.type
_entity.pdbx_description
1 polymer ?
#
loop_
_entity_poly.entity_id
_entity_poly.type
_entity_poly.pdbx_seq_one_letter_code
_entity_poly.pdbx_strand_id
1 'polypeptide(L)'
;GNANGLGWTARLDVPGSLKTLVKFGGKYPYLMNDKGQWTARDDVYYRGVVTATGSRWLGVAGGRIGPELGFGHSVGGAIDEPVLVLKTSQGNRSLGWDFLPPGSKQYEYDGKIYAGYKESPLSWDKGSEPEPINWYAGKQYDECFKAAHEVLDNFDTQFPHWKGRGYEIAGFAWWQGDKDRYNLAHAKKYEENLVHLIKTLRREFKAPKAKFIVATLGQTEKDSTDVNEKLIFCLLYTSDAAD
;
A
#
# COMPACT_ATOMS: atom_id res chain seq x y z
N GLY A 1 -4.92 0.35 3.54
CA GLY A 1 -6.24 -0.06 3.97
C GLY A 1 -6.18 -0.90 5.22
N ASN A 2 -6.76 -0.40 6.30
CA ASN A 2 -6.95 -1.22 7.48
C ASN A 2 -8.14 -2.14 7.22
N ALA A 3 -7.88 -3.41 6.93
CA ALA A 3 -8.91 -4.45 6.90
C ALA A 3 -9.42 -4.77 8.33
N ASN A 4 -9.73 -3.73 9.10
CA ASN A 4 -10.17 -3.87 10.51
C ASN A 4 -11.46 -4.70 10.64
N GLY A 5 -12.28 -4.77 9.59
CA GLY A 5 -13.44 -5.66 9.53
C GLY A 5 -13.10 -7.14 9.35
N LEU A 6 -12.07 -7.45 8.56
CA LEU A 6 -11.69 -8.83 8.25
C LEU A 6 -10.94 -9.52 9.40
N GLY A 7 -10.26 -8.77 10.27
CA GLY A 7 -9.59 -9.32 11.44
C GLY A 7 -10.58 -9.91 12.46
N TRP A 8 -11.78 -9.37 12.50
CA TRP A 8 -12.85 -9.85 13.35
C TRP A 8 -13.41 -11.18 12.84
N THR A 9 -13.61 -11.27 11.52
CA THR A 9 -14.17 -12.45 10.86
C THR A 9 -13.22 -13.64 10.79
N ALA A 10 -11.91 -13.43 10.99
CA ALA A 10 -10.96 -14.54 11.06
C ALA A 10 -11.07 -15.39 12.34
N ARG A 11 -11.67 -14.85 13.39
CA ARG A 11 -11.76 -15.54 14.71
C ARG A 11 -13.07 -16.28 14.95
N LEU A 12 -14.14 -15.87 14.29
CA LEU A 12 -15.48 -16.36 14.58
C LEU A 12 -15.89 -17.47 13.62
N ASP A 13 -16.56 -18.48 14.13
CA ASP A 13 -17.24 -19.52 13.35
C ASP A 13 -18.57 -18.97 12.80
N VAL A 14 -18.51 -17.85 12.07
CA VAL A 14 -19.68 -17.21 11.45
C VAL A 14 -19.59 -17.30 9.94
N PRO A 15 -20.72 -17.37 9.21
CA PRO A 15 -20.73 -17.37 7.76
C PRO A 15 -19.91 -16.19 7.18
N GLY A 16 -19.06 -16.48 6.18
CA GLY A 16 -18.22 -15.48 5.54
C GLY A 16 -16.91 -15.15 6.27
N SER A 17 -16.69 -15.65 7.48
CA SER A 17 -15.38 -15.50 8.13
C SER A 17 -14.29 -16.31 7.43
N LEU A 18 -13.04 -15.86 7.52
CA LEU A 18 -11.92 -16.61 6.97
C LEU A 18 -11.84 -18.02 7.56
N LYS A 19 -12.08 -18.14 8.87
CA LYS A 19 -12.08 -19.44 9.55
C LYS A 19 -13.13 -20.38 8.98
N THR A 20 -14.35 -19.90 8.76
CA THR A 20 -15.43 -20.68 8.15
C THR A 20 -15.12 -21.05 6.69
N LEU A 21 -14.56 -20.13 5.92
CA LEU A 21 -14.18 -20.38 4.54
C LEU A 21 -13.08 -21.46 4.43
N VAL A 22 -12.09 -21.43 5.31
CA VAL A 22 -11.03 -22.43 5.33
C VAL A 22 -11.55 -23.77 5.85
N LYS A 23 -12.19 -23.79 7.02
CA LYS A 23 -12.57 -25.03 7.72
C LYS A 23 -13.72 -25.78 7.05
N PHE A 24 -14.72 -25.07 6.56
CA PHE A 24 -15.95 -25.66 6.02
C PHE A 24 -16.15 -25.40 4.52
N GLY A 25 -15.55 -24.32 3.99
CA GLY A 25 -15.67 -23.96 2.59
C GLY A 25 -14.57 -24.51 1.69
N GLY A 26 -13.56 -25.18 2.25
CA GLY A 26 -12.42 -25.74 1.52
C GLY A 26 -11.57 -24.69 0.79
N LYS A 27 -11.76 -23.38 1.10
CA LYS A 27 -10.96 -22.29 0.52
C LYS A 27 -9.69 -22.08 1.34
N TYR A 28 -8.60 -21.77 0.66
CA TYR A 28 -7.30 -21.48 1.30
C TYR A 28 -6.82 -22.56 2.28
N PRO A 29 -6.80 -23.84 1.89
CA PRO A 29 -6.51 -24.96 2.80
C PRO A 29 -5.13 -24.85 3.46
N TYR A 30 -4.18 -24.18 2.81
CA TYR A 30 -2.84 -23.92 3.30
C TYR A 30 -2.76 -23.01 4.53
N LEU A 31 -3.84 -22.32 4.90
CA LEU A 31 -3.87 -21.44 6.07
C LEU A 31 -4.11 -22.18 7.39
N MET A 32 -4.53 -23.45 7.36
CA MET A 32 -4.76 -24.28 8.54
C MET A 32 -4.12 -25.64 8.40
N ASN A 33 -3.62 -26.18 9.52
CA ASN A 33 -3.20 -27.56 9.59
C ASN A 33 -4.39 -28.51 9.90
N ASP A 34 -4.12 -29.82 9.88
CA ASP A 34 -5.12 -30.86 10.15
C ASP A 34 -5.73 -30.79 11.56
N LYS A 35 -5.06 -30.08 12.49
CA LYS A 35 -5.55 -29.83 13.85
C LYS A 35 -6.44 -28.57 13.93
N GLY A 36 -6.72 -27.90 12.80
CA GLY A 36 -7.51 -26.68 12.75
C GLY A 36 -6.80 -25.44 13.31
N GLN A 37 -5.48 -25.45 13.37
CA GLN A 37 -4.66 -24.35 13.83
C GLN A 37 -4.15 -23.55 12.62
N TRP A 38 -4.09 -22.23 12.77
CA TRP A 38 -3.49 -21.37 11.77
C TRP A 38 -2.02 -21.69 11.57
N THR A 39 -1.61 -21.82 10.32
CA THR A 39 -0.22 -22.02 9.94
C THR A 39 0.46 -20.69 9.59
N ALA A 40 1.77 -20.66 9.72
CA ALA A 40 2.59 -19.58 9.19
C ALA A 40 3.56 -20.18 8.15
N ARG A 41 3.95 -19.36 7.17
CA ARG A 41 5.03 -19.71 6.25
C ARG A 41 6.36 -19.58 6.98
N ASP A 42 7.33 -20.39 6.59
CA ASP A 42 8.70 -20.35 7.09
C ASP A 42 9.70 -19.72 6.10
N ASP A 43 9.18 -19.35 4.92
CA ASP A 43 9.92 -18.74 3.81
C ASP A 43 9.46 -17.29 3.52
N VAL A 44 8.34 -16.83 4.08
CA VAL A 44 7.84 -15.46 3.93
C VAL A 44 7.76 -14.75 5.28
N TYR A 45 8.51 -13.68 5.44
CA TYR A 45 8.53 -12.88 6.66
C TYR A 45 7.80 -11.56 6.45
N TYR A 46 6.96 -11.19 7.40
CA TYR A 46 6.25 -9.92 7.41
C TYR A 46 6.87 -8.93 8.39
N ARG A 47 7.10 -7.70 7.94
CA ARG A 47 7.52 -6.57 8.76
C ARG A 47 6.61 -5.37 8.48
N GLY A 48 5.89 -4.91 9.49
CA GLY A 48 5.08 -3.69 9.42
C GLY A 48 5.80 -2.50 10.06
N VAL A 49 5.70 -1.32 9.45
CA VAL A 49 6.24 -0.05 9.96
C VAL A 49 5.23 1.08 9.76
N VAL A 50 5.48 2.23 10.39
CA VAL A 50 4.58 3.39 10.49
C VAL A 50 3.34 3.00 11.31
N THR A 51 2.16 2.88 10.71
CA THR A 51 0.96 2.40 11.42
C THR A 51 0.71 0.89 11.23
N ALA A 52 1.38 0.26 10.27
CA ALA A 52 1.46 -1.18 10.21
C ALA A 52 2.37 -1.69 11.34
N THR A 53 2.01 -2.78 11.98
CA THR A 53 2.77 -3.32 13.10
C THR A 53 3.06 -4.81 12.92
N GLY A 54 4.07 -5.29 13.61
CA GLY A 54 4.44 -6.69 13.65
C GLY A 54 5.71 -7.03 12.87
N SER A 55 6.37 -8.07 13.34
CA SER A 55 7.58 -8.65 12.76
C SER A 55 7.51 -10.15 13.01
N ARG A 56 7.21 -10.96 11.98
CA ARG A 56 6.92 -12.38 12.14
C ARG A 56 6.86 -13.12 10.81
N TRP A 57 6.98 -14.44 10.88
CA TRP A 57 6.64 -15.30 9.75
C TRP A 57 5.18 -15.09 9.32
N LEU A 58 4.93 -15.04 8.02
CA LEU A 58 3.63 -14.67 7.47
C LEU A 58 2.57 -15.71 7.81
N GLY A 59 1.51 -15.27 8.47
CA GLY A 59 0.37 -16.10 8.85
C GLY A 59 -0.76 -15.28 9.44
N VAL A 60 -1.85 -15.94 9.81
CA VAL A 60 -2.97 -15.32 10.51
C VAL A 60 -2.60 -15.07 11.97
N ALA A 61 -2.23 -13.82 12.29
CA ALA A 61 -1.80 -13.45 13.62
C ALA A 61 -2.83 -12.59 14.34
N GLY A 62 -3.11 -12.97 15.59
CA GLY A 62 -3.99 -12.18 16.46
C GLY A 62 -5.42 -12.02 15.93
N GLY A 63 -5.83 -12.79 14.92
CA GLY A 63 -7.14 -12.72 14.28
C GLY A 63 -7.34 -11.50 13.39
N ARG A 64 -6.28 -10.81 12.99
CA ARG A 64 -6.31 -9.75 11.98
C ARG A 64 -5.54 -10.20 10.76
N ILE A 65 -6.10 -9.90 9.61
CA ILE A 65 -5.47 -10.11 8.31
C ILE A 65 -5.56 -8.83 7.50
N GLY A 66 -4.61 -8.65 6.60
CA GLY A 66 -4.61 -7.62 5.57
C GLY A 66 -4.25 -8.22 4.22
N PRO A 67 -4.18 -7.42 3.17
CA PRO A 67 -3.83 -7.89 1.83
C PRO A 67 -2.45 -8.57 1.78
N GLU A 68 -1.56 -8.23 2.71
CA GLU A 68 -0.23 -8.84 2.81
C GLU A 68 -0.26 -10.36 3.00
N LEU A 69 -1.32 -10.91 3.61
CA LEU A 69 -1.45 -12.36 3.78
C LEU A 69 -1.60 -13.05 2.42
N GLY A 70 -2.57 -12.64 1.62
CA GLY A 70 -2.78 -13.21 0.27
C GLY A 70 -1.62 -12.93 -0.67
N PHE A 71 -1.14 -11.69 -0.67
CA PHE A 71 0.01 -11.26 -1.46
C PHE A 71 1.26 -12.08 -1.14
N GLY A 72 1.62 -12.21 0.14
CA GLY A 72 2.80 -12.93 0.56
C GLY A 72 2.71 -14.44 0.28
N HIS A 73 1.52 -15.04 0.41
CA HIS A 73 1.33 -16.43 -0.01
C HIS A 73 1.51 -16.61 -1.52
N SER A 74 0.99 -15.69 -2.34
CA SER A 74 1.13 -15.76 -3.80
C SER A 74 2.58 -15.58 -4.24
N VAL A 75 3.28 -14.58 -3.69
CA VAL A 75 4.68 -14.30 -4.04
C VAL A 75 5.59 -15.42 -3.55
N GLY A 76 5.47 -15.83 -2.28
CA GLY A 76 6.27 -16.92 -1.72
C GLY A 76 5.98 -18.28 -2.33
N GLY A 77 4.82 -18.48 -2.97
CA GLY A 77 4.54 -19.67 -3.75
C GLY A 77 5.11 -19.66 -5.19
N ALA A 78 5.54 -18.47 -5.66
CA ALA A 78 6.06 -18.27 -7.01
C ALA A 78 7.59 -18.06 -7.05
N ILE A 79 8.22 -17.85 -5.90
CA ILE A 79 9.65 -17.57 -5.76
C ILE A 79 10.25 -18.61 -4.80
N ASP A 80 11.32 -19.25 -5.20
CA ASP A 80 12.02 -20.27 -4.35
C ASP A 80 12.86 -19.62 -3.24
N GLU A 81 13.22 -18.33 -3.39
CA GLU A 81 13.98 -17.60 -2.40
C GLU A 81 13.08 -17.06 -1.28
N PRO A 82 13.62 -16.90 -0.05
CA PRO A 82 12.89 -16.28 1.06
C PRO A 82 12.41 -14.89 0.74
N VAL A 83 11.20 -14.54 1.14
CA VAL A 83 10.54 -13.27 0.83
C VAL A 83 10.33 -12.43 2.08
N LEU A 84 10.75 -11.16 2.04
CA LEU A 84 10.36 -10.14 3.01
C LEU A 84 9.20 -9.29 2.45
N VAL A 85 8.07 -9.32 3.14
CA VAL A 85 6.96 -8.37 2.91
C VAL A 85 7.10 -7.21 3.90
N LEU A 86 7.73 -6.13 3.45
CA LEU A 86 7.86 -4.88 4.21
C LEU A 86 6.66 -3.98 3.93
N LYS A 87 5.80 -3.81 4.92
CA LYS A 87 4.57 -3.02 4.79
C LYS A 87 4.71 -1.67 5.47
N THR A 88 4.60 -0.60 4.69
CA THR A 88 4.40 0.76 5.18
C THR A 88 2.97 1.17 4.87
N SER A 89 2.18 1.58 5.84
CA SER A 89 0.80 1.98 5.56
C SER A 89 0.22 2.91 6.62
N GLN A 90 -0.65 3.78 6.15
CA GLN A 90 -1.55 4.58 6.97
C GLN A 90 -2.88 4.72 6.23
N GLY A 91 -3.98 4.52 6.95
CA GLY A 91 -5.32 4.65 6.37
C GLY A 91 -5.72 6.10 6.09
N ASN A 92 -6.65 6.28 5.14
CA ASN A 92 -7.25 7.57 4.79
C ASN A 92 -6.23 8.63 4.33
N ARG A 93 -5.29 8.21 3.46
CA ARG A 93 -4.25 9.07 2.87
C ARG A 93 -4.39 9.12 1.36
N SER A 94 -4.15 10.31 0.79
CA SER A 94 -4.21 10.57 -0.65
C SER A 94 -2.84 10.49 -1.31
N LEU A 95 -2.81 10.14 -2.58
CA LEU A 95 -1.61 10.25 -3.41
C LEU A 95 -1.36 11.71 -3.78
N GLY A 96 -2.43 12.47 -4.06
CA GLY A 96 -2.33 13.87 -4.48
C GLY A 96 -1.86 14.84 -3.40
N TRP A 97 -1.78 14.40 -2.13
CA TRP A 97 -1.32 15.22 -1.01
C TRP A 97 -0.37 14.46 -0.09
N ASP A 98 -0.86 13.41 0.60
CA ASP A 98 -0.10 12.74 1.66
C ASP A 98 1.13 11.98 1.15
N PHE A 99 0.98 11.27 0.01
CA PHE A 99 2.03 10.48 -0.63
C PHE A 99 2.64 11.16 -1.86
N LEU A 100 2.45 12.46 -2.02
CA LEU A 100 2.97 13.17 -3.16
C LEU A 100 4.51 13.03 -3.22
N PRO A 101 5.08 12.46 -4.30
CA PRO A 101 6.50 12.15 -4.34
C PRO A 101 7.37 13.39 -4.56
N PRO A 102 8.66 13.36 -4.13
CA PRO A 102 9.61 14.45 -4.35
C PRO A 102 9.71 14.89 -5.81
N GLY A 103 9.71 16.22 -6.03
CA GLY A 103 9.77 16.82 -7.36
C GLY A 103 8.40 17.12 -7.97
N SER A 104 7.30 16.70 -7.32
CA SER A 104 5.95 17.11 -7.72
C SER A 104 5.78 18.61 -7.54
N LYS A 105 5.28 19.27 -8.58
CA LYS A 105 5.07 20.73 -8.59
C LYS A 105 3.64 21.07 -8.23
N GLN A 106 3.45 22.27 -7.71
CA GLN A 106 2.12 22.86 -7.57
C GLN A 106 1.42 22.97 -8.93
N TYR A 107 0.10 22.95 -8.91
CA TYR A 107 -0.70 23.11 -10.10
C TYR A 107 -2.00 23.85 -9.80
N GLU A 108 -2.55 24.48 -10.83
CA GLU A 108 -3.84 25.20 -10.73
C GLU A 108 -4.98 24.29 -11.15
N TYR A 109 -6.06 24.31 -10.38
CA TYR A 109 -7.32 23.69 -10.72
C TYR A 109 -8.49 24.43 -10.08
N ASP A 110 -9.48 24.81 -10.88
CA ASP A 110 -10.73 25.47 -10.46
C ASP A 110 -10.50 26.69 -9.54
N GLY A 111 -9.63 27.61 -9.97
CA GLY A 111 -9.32 28.83 -9.24
C GLY A 111 -8.48 28.66 -7.97
N LYS A 112 -8.01 27.44 -7.69
CA LYS A 112 -7.12 27.12 -6.58
C LYS A 112 -5.75 26.66 -7.04
N ILE A 113 -4.75 26.95 -6.23
CA ILE A 113 -3.42 26.38 -6.34
C ILE A 113 -3.35 25.16 -5.40
N TYR A 114 -2.98 24.02 -5.94
CA TYR A 114 -2.73 22.79 -5.18
C TYR A 114 -1.23 22.63 -4.93
N ALA A 115 -0.89 22.29 -3.72
CA ALA A 115 0.48 22.23 -3.25
C ALA A 115 1.34 21.24 -4.01
N GLY A 116 2.58 21.63 -4.29
CA GLY A 116 3.66 20.76 -4.69
C GLY A 116 4.33 20.09 -3.47
N TYR A 117 5.28 19.20 -3.74
CA TYR A 117 5.98 18.48 -2.68
C TYR A 117 6.64 19.43 -1.66
N LYS A 118 6.39 19.17 -0.36
CA LYS A 118 6.78 19.97 0.82
C LYS A 118 6.08 21.31 1.00
N GLU A 119 5.17 21.67 0.14
CA GLU A 119 4.35 22.86 0.34
C GLU A 119 3.14 22.58 1.27
N SER A 120 2.56 23.63 1.81
CA SER A 120 1.42 23.64 2.76
C SER A 120 0.66 24.95 2.63
N PRO A 121 -0.69 24.95 2.76
CA PRO A 121 -1.60 23.84 3.00
C PRO A 121 -1.86 23.01 1.73
N LEU A 122 -2.83 22.07 1.77
CA LEU A 122 -3.23 21.24 0.62
C LEU A 122 -3.56 22.07 -0.63
N SER A 123 -4.28 23.17 -0.46
CA SER A 123 -4.59 24.13 -1.53
C SER A 123 -4.96 25.50 -0.96
N TRP A 124 -4.86 26.54 -1.77
CA TRP A 124 -5.26 27.92 -1.45
C TRP A 124 -5.85 28.59 -2.68
N ASP A 125 -6.57 29.68 -2.50
CA ASP A 125 -7.16 30.43 -3.61
C ASP A 125 -6.06 31.12 -4.44
N LYS A 126 -6.19 31.08 -5.76
CA LYS A 126 -5.25 31.74 -6.66
C LYS A 126 -5.17 33.23 -6.38
N GLY A 127 -3.97 33.72 -6.14
CA GLY A 127 -3.73 35.12 -5.80
C GLY A 127 -3.76 35.43 -4.30
N SER A 128 -4.04 34.43 -3.45
CA SER A 128 -3.86 34.55 -2.00
C SER A 128 -2.52 33.97 -1.55
N GLU A 129 -2.05 34.37 -0.38
CA GLU A 129 -0.92 33.76 0.28
C GLU A 129 -1.35 32.48 0.99
N PRO A 130 -0.57 31.38 0.90
CA PRO A 130 -0.90 30.17 1.62
C PRO A 130 -0.70 30.33 3.13
N GLU A 131 -1.63 29.76 3.91
CA GLU A 131 -1.52 29.67 5.37
C GLU A 131 -1.08 28.23 5.75
N PRO A 132 0.22 27.99 6.03
CA PRO A 132 0.72 26.67 6.32
C PRO A 132 0.09 26.03 7.55
N ILE A 133 -0.14 24.71 7.46
CA ILE A 133 -0.63 23.90 8.58
C ILE A 133 0.47 22.92 9.04
N ASN A 134 0.24 22.23 10.17
CA ASN A 134 1.20 21.23 10.66
C ASN A 134 1.15 19.92 9.84
N TRP A 135 1.08 20.04 8.53
CA TRP A 135 1.18 18.97 7.55
C TRP A 135 1.64 19.57 6.22
N TYR A 136 2.35 18.78 5.40
CA TYR A 136 2.81 19.21 4.08
C TYR A 136 2.62 18.11 3.03
N ALA A 137 2.60 18.49 1.77
CA ALA A 137 2.51 17.57 0.65
C ALA A 137 3.69 16.61 0.62
N GLY A 138 3.41 15.31 0.66
CA GLY A 138 4.43 14.25 0.69
C GLY A 138 4.89 13.83 2.09
N LYS A 139 4.33 14.38 3.17
CA LYS A 139 4.76 14.01 4.53
C LYS A 139 4.66 12.51 4.78
N GLN A 140 3.58 11.87 4.36
CA GLN A 140 3.41 10.43 4.53
C GLN A 140 4.38 9.62 3.67
N TYR A 141 4.70 10.14 2.47
CA TYR A 141 5.76 9.58 1.64
C TYR A 141 7.09 9.59 2.43
N ASP A 142 7.51 10.75 2.95
CA ASP A 142 8.77 10.88 3.71
C ASP A 142 8.82 9.94 4.92
N GLU A 143 7.74 9.85 5.70
CA GLU A 143 7.65 8.97 6.87
C GLU A 143 7.75 7.48 6.49
N CYS A 144 7.06 7.07 5.43
CA CYS A 144 7.10 5.68 4.95
C CYS A 144 8.47 5.29 4.41
N PHE A 145 9.10 6.19 3.66
CA PHE A 145 10.43 5.96 3.09
C PHE A 145 11.49 5.89 4.17
N LYS A 146 11.49 6.86 5.08
CA LYS A 146 12.41 6.85 6.23
C LYS A 146 12.31 5.54 7.00
N ALA A 147 11.09 5.11 7.34
CA ALA A 147 10.87 3.88 8.08
C ALA A 147 11.28 2.62 7.31
N ALA A 148 11.07 2.59 5.98
CA ALA A 148 11.52 1.48 5.14
C ALA A 148 13.05 1.40 5.07
N HIS A 149 13.73 2.53 4.87
CA HIS A 149 15.18 2.59 4.88
C HIS A 149 15.78 2.19 6.23
N GLU A 150 15.20 2.66 7.34
CA GLU A 150 15.65 2.25 8.69
C GLU A 150 15.62 0.72 8.89
N VAL A 151 14.63 0.04 8.31
CA VAL A 151 14.57 -1.43 8.34
C VAL A 151 15.62 -2.06 7.43
N LEU A 152 15.74 -1.58 6.19
CA LEU A 152 16.60 -2.19 5.18
C LEU A 152 18.09 -1.89 5.42
N ASP A 153 18.43 -0.71 5.89
CA ASP A 153 19.82 -0.33 6.24
C ASP A 153 20.34 -1.12 7.45
N ASN A 154 19.42 -1.62 8.29
CA ASN A 154 19.73 -2.46 9.44
C ASN A 154 19.32 -3.93 9.23
N PHE A 155 19.31 -4.40 7.97
CA PHE A 155 18.75 -5.68 7.57
C PHE A 155 19.26 -6.87 8.41
N ASP A 156 20.56 -7.02 8.56
CA ASP A 156 21.18 -8.12 9.30
C ASP A 156 20.80 -8.14 10.78
N THR A 157 20.56 -6.96 11.37
CA THR A 157 20.12 -6.83 12.77
C THR A 157 18.62 -7.07 12.91
N GLN A 158 17.84 -6.59 11.96
CA GLN A 158 16.37 -6.76 11.94
C GLN A 158 15.97 -8.21 11.63
N PHE A 159 16.77 -8.89 10.79
CA PHE A 159 16.50 -10.26 10.32
C PHE A 159 17.71 -11.16 10.51
N PRO A 160 18.07 -11.51 11.77
CA PRO A 160 19.27 -12.28 12.07
C PRO A 160 19.28 -13.68 11.43
N HIS A 161 18.10 -14.25 11.12
CA HIS A 161 17.98 -15.53 10.39
C HIS A 161 18.40 -15.43 8.91
N TRP A 162 18.55 -14.22 8.35
CA TRP A 162 19.03 -13.95 7.00
C TRP A 162 20.36 -13.18 6.97
N LYS A 163 21.02 -13.06 8.13
CA LYS A 163 22.26 -12.30 8.25
C LYS A 163 23.30 -12.70 7.20
N GLY A 164 23.88 -11.71 6.54
CA GLY A 164 24.90 -11.86 5.52
C GLY A 164 24.39 -12.27 4.13
N ARG A 165 23.08 -12.49 3.96
CA ARG A 165 22.51 -12.81 2.63
C ARG A 165 22.30 -11.58 1.76
N GLY A 166 22.09 -10.39 2.37
CA GLY A 166 21.60 -9.22 1.67
C GLY A 166 20.15 -9.38 1.21
N TYR A 167 19.69 -8.48 0.35
CA TYR A 167 18.34 -8.52 -0.21
C TYR A 167 18.29 -7.89 -1.60
N GLU A 168 17.26 -8.21 -2.35
CA GLU A 168 16.89 -7.58 -3.62
C GLU A 168 15.46 -7.04 -3.52
N ILE A 169 15.19 -5.87 -4.13
CA ILE A 169 13.83 -5.35 -4.23
C ILE A 169 13.15 -5.94 -5.45
N ALA A 170 12.33 -6.95 -5.25
CA ALA A 170 11.61 -7.65 -6.32
C ALA A 170 10.44 -6.81 -6.87
N GLY A 171 9.79 -6.02 -6.04
CA GLY A 171 8.66 -5.19 -6.48
C GLY A 171 8.00 -4.38 -5.38
N PHE A 172 7.00 -3.61 -5.81
CA PHE A 172 6.17 -2.77 -4.95
C PHE A 172 4.70 -3.15 -5.14
N ALA A 173 3.93 -3.11 -4.06
CA ALA A 173 2.49 -3.29 -4.10
C ALA A 173 1.80 -2.02 -3.58
N TRP A 174 0.88 -1.49 -4.37
CA TRP A 174 0.15 -0.27 -4.09
C TRP A 174 -1.36 -0.53 -4.01
N TRP A 175 -1.96 -0.21 -2.88
CA TRP A 175 -3.41 -0.30 -2.69
C TRP A 175 -3.91 0.98 -2.03
N GLN A 176 -4.26 1.95 -2.86
CA GLN A 176 -4.69 3.27 -2.45
C GLN A 176 -5.54 3.90 -3.57
N GLY A 177 -6.31 4.94 -3.27
CA GLY A 177 -7.14 5.71 -4.21
C GLY A 177 -8.39 6.27 -3.55
N ASP A 178 -8.89 5.65 -2.47
CA ASP A 178 -10.14 6.04 -1.83
C ASP A 178 -10.17 7.52 -1.41
N LYS A 179 -9.07 8.03 -0.84
CA LYS A 179 -9.02 9.43 -0.40
C LYS A 179 -9.00 10.41 -1.57
N ASP A 180 -8.35 10.06 -2.68
CA ASP A 180 -8.23 10.95 -3.84
C ASP A 180 -9.57 11.15 -4.57
N ARG A 181 -10.46 10.15 -4.56
CA ARG A 181 -11.77 10.26 -5.23
C ARG A 181 -12.68 11.37 -4.66
N TYR A 182 -12.44 11.79 -3.41
CA TYR A 182 -13.19 12.89 -2.78
C TYR A 182 -12.67 14.28 -3.16
N ASN A 183 -11.62 14.37 -3.98
CA ASN A 183 -11.06 15.62 -4.48
C ASN A 183 -10.82 15.50 -5.99
N LEU A 184 -11.63 16.20 -6.78
CA LEU A 184 -11.59 16.09 -8.24
C LEU A 184 -10.23 16.50 -8.83
N ALA A 185 -9.54 17.48 -8.23
CA ALA A 185 -8.20 17.87 -8.66
C ALA A 185 -7.18 16.73 -8.46
N HIS A 186 -7.24 16.07 -7.30
CA HIS A 186 -6.40 14.90 -7.04
C HIS A 186 -6.75 13.72 -7.95
N ALA A 187 -8.05 13.44 -8.14
CA ALA A 187 -8.49 12.36 -9.02
C ALA A 187 -7.99 12.55 -10.46
N LYS A 188 -8.05 13.77 -11.00
CA LYS A 188 -7.52 14.08 -12.34
C LYS A 188 -6.01 13.98 -12.47
N LYS A 189 -5.28 14.16 -11.37
CA LYS A 189 -3.81 14.05 -11.32
C LYS A 189 -3.32 12.68 -10.86
N TYR A 190 -4.23 11.76 -10.54
CA TYR A 190 -3.88 10.49 -9.92
C TYR A 190 -2.91 9.65 -10.76
N GLU A 191 -3.17 9.49 -12.06
CA GLU A 191 -2.29 8.74 -12.96
C GLU A 191 -0.88 9.36 -13.05
N GLU A 192 -0.81 10.67 -13.29
CA GLU A 192 0.47 11.40 -13.36
C GLU A 192 1.27 11.23 -12.07
N ASN A 193 0.60 11.38 -10.91
CA ASN A 193 1.22 11.21 -9.60
C ASN A 193 1.64 9.75 -9.36
N LEU A 194 0.85 8.77 -9.81
CA LEU A 194 1.18 7.36 -9.65
C LEU A 194 2.39 6.96 -10.51
N VAL A 195 2.44 7.40 -11.76
CA VAL A 195 3.61 7.20 -12.64
C VAL A 195 4.86 7.85 -12.02
N HIS A 196 4.71 9.06 -11.48
CA HIS A 196 5.81 9.73 -10.80
C HIS A 196 6.27 8.95 -9.56
N LEU A 197 5.33 8.45 -8.75
CA LEU A 197 5.62 7.61 -7.58
C LEU A 197 6.38 6.34 -7.98
N ILE A 198 5.93 5.63 -9.02
CA ILE A 198 6.59 4.41 -9.51
C ILE A 198 8.05 4.69 -9.90
N LYS A 199 8.28 5.74 -10.69
CA LYS A 199 9.64 6.14 -11.11
C LYS A 199 10.50 6.53 -9.90
N THR A 200 9.91 7.23 -8.95
CA THR A 200 10.59 7.65 -7.73
C THR A 200 10.98 6.45 -6.86
N LEU A 201 10.06 5.51 -6.61
CA LEU A 201 10.34 4.29 -5.87
C LEU A 201 11.46 3.46 -6.51
N ARG A 202 11.39 3.24 -7.80
CA ARG A 202 12.43 2.51 -8.55
C ARG A 202 13.81 3.16 -8.42
N ARG A 203 13.87 4.50 -8.44
CA ARG A 203 15.12 5.26 -8.28
C ARG A 203 15.63 5.19 -6.85
N GLU A 204 14.80 5.48 -5.86
CA GLU A 204 15.18 5.53 -4.44
C GLU A 204 15.68 4.18 -3.92
N PHE A 205 15.02 3.10 -4.29
CA PHE A 205 15.44 1.75 -3.92
C PHE A 205 16.46 1.13 -4.88
N LYS A 206 16.96 1.88 -5.87
CA LYS A 206 17.92 1.40 -6.89
C LYS A 206 17.45 0.11 -7.59
N ALA A 207 16.15 0.01 -7.80
CA ALA A 207 15.48 -1.16 -8.35
C ALA A 207 14.72 -0.82 -9.66
N PRO A 208 15.43 -0.48 -10.75
CA PRO A 208 14.81 0.04 -11.98
C PRO A 208 13.88 -0.96 -12.67
N LYS A 209 14.07 -2.26 -12.41
CA LYS A 209 13.27 -3.35 -12.99
C LYS A 209 12.22 -3.89 -12.01
N ALA A 210 12.13 -3.35 -10.79
CA ALA A 210 11.17 -3.81 -9.81
C ALA A 210 9.74 -3.71 -10.35
N LYS A 211 8.97 -4.78 -10.23
CA LYS A 211 7.58 -4.80 -10.65
C LYS A 211 6.75 -3.90 -9.73
N PHE A 212 5.72 -3.26 -10.31
CA PHE A 212 4.79 -2.45 -9.52
C PHE A 212 3.38 -3.00 -9.72
N ILE A 213 2.76 -3.43 -8.64
CA ILE A 213 1.42 -4.03 -8.65
C ILE A 213 0.46 -3.01 -8.05
N VAL A 214 -0.55 -2.63 -8.82
CA VAL A 214 -1.64 -1.76 -8.36
C VAL A 214 -2.87 -2.62 -8.10
N ALA A 215 -3.35 -2.57 -6.86
CA ALA A 215 -4.61 -3.21 -6.51
C ALA A 215 -5.75 -2.19 -6.62
N THR A 216 -6.79 -2.53 -7.37
CA THR A 216 -8.01 -1.73 -7.46
C THR A 216 -8.81 -1.78 -6.15
N LEU A 217 -9.54 -0.72 -5.85
CA LEU A 217 -10.26 -0.62 -4.59
C LEU A 217 -11.49 -1.53 -4.52
N GLY A 218 -12.07 -1.86 -5.66
CA GLY A 218 -13.31 -2.66 -5.74
C GLY A 218 -14.51 -2.02 -5.06
N GLN A 219 -14.47 -0.70 -4.85
CA GLN A 219 -15.53 0.07 -4.17
C GLN A 219 -16.49 0.75 -5.14
N THR A 220 -16.15 0.71 -6.42
CA THR A 220 -16.92 1.39 -7.47
C THR A 220 -17.38 0.39 -8.50
N GLU A 221 -18.64 0.52 -8.91
CA GLU A 221 -19.18 -0.25 -10.01
C GLU A 221 -18.75 0.38 -11.35
N LYS A 222 -18.56 -0.45 -12.36
CA LYS A 222 -18.21 -0.02 -13.71
C LYS A 222 -19.15 1.06 -14.25
N ASP A 223 -20.40 1.03 -13.81
CA ASP A 223 -21.48 1.92 -14.25
C ASP A 223 -21.81 3.01 -13.20
N SER A 224 -20.92 3.27 -12.24
CA SER A 224 -21.10 4.36 -11.28
C SER A 224 -21.34 5.68 -12.00
N THR A 225 -22.31 6.44 -11.50
CA THR A 225 -22.60 7.80 -11.97
C THR A 225 -21.68 8.85 -11.37
N ASP A 226 -20.94 8.50 -10.32
CA ASP A 226 -19.95 9.39 -9.71
C ASP A 226 -18.74 9.55 -10.63
N VAL A 227 -18.52 10.79 -11.07
CA VAL A 227 -17.43 11.14 -11.99
C VAL A 227 -16.05 10.87 -11.38
N ASN A 228 -15.89 11.09 -10.08
CA ASN A 228 -14.64 10.89 -9.39
C ASN A 228 -14.31 9.40 -9.25
N GLU A 229 -15.33 8.60 -8.99
CA GLU A 229 -15.23 7.14 -8.96
C GLU A 229 -14.84 6.58 -10.33
N LYS A 230 -15.48 7.07 -11.39
CA LYS A 230 -15.12 6.69 -12.77
C LYS A 230 -13.70 7.03 -13.12
N LEU A 231 -13.22 8.20 -12.73
CA LEU A 231 -11.84 8.62 -13.01
C LEU A 231 -10.83 7.67 -12.37
N ILE A 232 -10.98 7.35 -11.09
CA ILE A 232 -10.07 6.43 -10.39
C ILE A 232 -10.20 5.00 -10.95
N PHE A 233 -11.41 4.55 -11.26
CA PHE A 233 -11.63 3.26 -11.88
C PHE A 233 -10.96 3.16 -13.26
N CYS A 234 -11.18 4.14 -14.14
CA CYS A 234 -10.59 4.17 -15.48
C CYS A 234 -9.06 4.24 -15.43
N LEU A 235 -8.51 5.08 -14.55
CA LEU A 235 -7.06 5.28 -14.41
C LEU A 235 -6.34 4.01 -13.93
N LEU A 236 -6.96 3.23 -13.05
CA LEU A 236 -6.37 1.98 -12.55
C LEU A 236 -6.51 0.80 -13.55
N TYR A 237 -7.45 0.85 -14.47
CA TYR A 237 -7.67 -0.21 -15.47
C TYR A 237 -7.03 0.05 -16.83
N THR A 238 -6.69 1.29 -17.16
CA THR A 238 -6.19 1.67 -18.49
C THR A 238 -4.73 2.08 -18.52
N SER A 239 -4.06 2.16 -17.37
CA SER A 239 -2.64 2.55 -17.37
C SER A 239 -1.74 1.35 -17.73
N ASP A 240 -1.35 1.25 -18.99
CA ASP A 240 -0.12 0.56 -19.43
C ASP A 240 1.15 1.31 -18.97
N ALA A 241 1.05 2.06 -17.89
CA ALA A 241 2.11 2.92 -17.35
C ALA A 241 3.29 2.15 -16.76
N ALA A 242 3.46 0.89 -17.12
CA ALA A 242 4.53 0.02 -16.61
C ALA A 242 5.66 -0.25 -17.62
N ASP A 243 5.61 0.29 -18.84
CA ASP A 243 6.68 0.16 -19.84
C ASP A 243 7.66 1.33 -19.81
#